data_b1c044f2b56ada5275bd4448348058ea
#
_entry.id   b1c044f2b56ada5275bd4448348058ea
#
_cell.length_a   1.000
_cell.length_b   1.000
_cell.length_c   1.000
_cell.angle_alpha   90.00
_cell.angle_beta   90.00
_cell.angle_gamma   90.00
#
_symmetry.space_group_name_H-M   'P 1'
#
loop_
_entity.id
_entity.type
_entity.pdbx_description
1 polymer ?
#
loop_
_entity_poly.entity_id
_entity_poly.type
_entity_poly.pdbx_seq_one_letter_code
_entity_poly.pdbx_strand_id
1 'polypeptide(L)'
;MLNQKSNLKNQNHNSKVKNEFRERCYDYSISVINLIKSLPEKRIFWAVSDQLLRSATSIGANIVEAKSASSKKDYIKYYEIALKSANETKYWLGLLRDALEADKIEVNKLLKETGEIANILAASLLTMKGKKQI
;
A
#
# COMPACT_ATOMS: atom_id res chain seq x y z
N MET A 1 -0.91 -20.47 32.50
CA MET A 1 -0.98 -19.06 32.90
C MET A 1 0.04 -18.20 32.19
N LEU A 2 1.33 -18.51 32.33
CA LEU A 2 2.35 -17.69 31.65
C LEU A 2 2.18 -17.72 30.13
N ASN A 3 1.84 -18.88 29.55
CA ASN A 3 1.65 -18.96 28.10
C ASN A 3 0.50 -18.13 27.59
N GLN A 4 -0.59 -18.04 28.36
CA GLN A 4 -1.73 -17.22 27.97
C GLN A 4 -1.37 -15.75 27.97
N LYS A 5 -0.62 -15.28 28.98
CA LYS A 5 -0.21 -13.89 29.03
C LYS A 5 0.72 -13.52 27.88
N SER A 6 1.65 -14.41 27.54
CA SER A 6 2.56 -14.17 26.42
C SER A 6 1.80 -14.12 25.10
N ASN A 7 0.82 -15.01 24.90
CA ASN A 7 0.03 -15.04 23.69
C ASN A 7 -0.81 -13.77 23.54
N LEU A 8 -1.41 -13.28 24.64
CA LEU A 8 -2.20 -12.05 24.60
C LEU A 8 -1.33 -10.84 24.26
N LYS A 9 -0.13 -10.75 24.84
CA LYS A 9 0.79 -9.66 24.51
C LYS A 9 1.19 -9.70 23.06
N ASN A 10 1.49 -10.88 22.50
CA ASN A 10 1.86 -11.01 21.10
C ASN A 10 0.70 -10.65 20.18
N GLN A 11 -0.53 -11.07 20.52
CA GLN A 11 -1.71 -10.72 19.73
C GLN A 11 -1.95 -9.22 19.72
N ASN A 12 -1.81 -8.56 20.90
CA ASN A 12 -2.00 -7.13 20.99
C ASN A 12 -0.94 -6.37 20.18
N HIS A 13 0.31 -6.83 20.23
CA HIS A 13 1.39 -6.24 19.45
C HIS A 13 1.12 -6.40 17.94
N ASN A 14 0.72 -7.60 17.50
CA ASN A 14 0.44 -7.84 16.09
C ASN A 14 -0.74 -7.01 15.59
N SER A 15 -1.79 -6.86 16.40
CA SER A 15 -2.94 -6.03 16.06
C SER A 15 -2.53 -4.56 15.93
N LYS A 16 -1.68 -4.07 16.84
CA LYS A 16 -1.18 -2.71 16.77
C LYS A 16 -0.37 -2.47 15.51
N VAL A 17 0.53 -3.38 15.17
CA VAL A 17 1.35 -3.27 13.95
C VAL A 17 0.47 -3.26 12.70
N LYS A 18 -0.54 -4.14 12.63
CA LYS A 18 -1.46 -4.16 11.50
C LYS A 18 -2.27 -2.87 11.40
N ASN A 19 -2.71 -2.32 12.55
CA ASN A 19 -3.44 -1.06 12.55
C ASN A 19 -2.56 0.09 12.07
N GLU A 20 -1.31 0.13 12.52
CA GLU A 20 -0.36 1.15 12.08
C GLU A 20 -0.12 1.08 10.58
N PHE A 21 -0.04 -0.13 10.02
CA PHE A 21 0.14 -0.29 8.60
C PHE A 21 -1.08 0.19 7.81
N ARG A 22 -2.29 -0.12 8.29
CA ARG A 22 -3.51 0.39 7.65
C ARG A 22 -3.55 1.92 7.66
N GLU A 23 -3.18 2.52 8.80
CA GLU A 23 -3.11 3.98 8.89
C GLU A 23 -2.07 4.56 7.93
N ARG A 24 -0.93 3.91 7.83
CA ARG A 24 0.13 4.33 6.90
C ARG A 24 -0.37 4.31 5.45
N CYS A 25 -1.10 3.26 5.07
CA CYS A 25 -1.66 3.16 3.73
C CYS A 25 -2.74 4.23 3.49
N TYR A 26 -3.52 4.54 4.51
CA TYR A 26 -4.53 5.59 4.43
C TYR A 26 -3.84 6.96 4.22
N ASP A 27 -2.84 7.25 5.03
CA ASP A 27 -2.08 8.51 4.91
C ASP A 27 -1.39 8.60 3.55
N TYR A 28 -0.91 7.49 3.03
CA TYR A 28 -0.32 7.44 1.70
C TYR A 28 -1.34 7.82 0.63
N SER A 29 -2.57 7.31 0.73
CA SER A 29 -3.64 7.68 -0.21
C SER A 29 -3.90 9.20 -0.17
N ILE A 30 -3.90 9.79 1.02
CA ILE A 30 -4.08 11.23 1.18
C ILE A 30 -2.93 11.99 0.50
N SER A 31 -1.70 11.52 0.68
CA SER A 31 -0.53 12.15 0.05
C SER A 31 -0.62 12.12 -1.47
N VAL A 32 -1.09 11.00 -2.04
CA VAL A 32 -1.28 10.89 -3.49
C VAL A 32 -2.36 11.86 -3.96
N ILE A 33 -3.48 11.94 -3.25
CA ILE A 33 -4.55 12.86 -3.59
C ILE A 33 -4.04 14.32 -3.56
N ASN A 34 -3.23 14.65 -2.56
CA ASN A 34 -2.66 16.00 -2.47
C ASN A 34 -1.72 16.31 -3.64
N LEU A 35 -0.93 15.34 -4.08
CA LEU A 35 -0.10 15.51 -5.27
C LEU A 35 -1.00 15.78 -6.48
N ILE A 36 -2.03 14.97 -6.68
CA ILE A 36 -2.94 15.12 -7.82
C ILE A 36 -3.61 16.49 -7.81
N LYS A 37 -4.03 16.96 -6.64
CA LYS A 37 -4.66 18.27 -6.53
C LYS A 37 -3.73 19.41 -6.92
N SER A 38 -2.42 19.21 -6.85
CA SER A 38 -1.45 20.23 -7.20
C SER A 38 -1.07 20.24 -8.68
N LEU A 39 -1.52 19.25 -9.45
CA LEU A 39 -1.14 19.13 -10.85
C LEU A 39 -1.95 20.07 -11.74
N PRO A 40 -1.40 20.46 -12.92
CA PRO A 40 -2.14 21.31 -13.84
C PRO A 40 -3.44 20.67 -14.30
N GLU A 41 -4.47 21.51 -14.54
CA GLU A 41 -5.76 21.04 -14.99
C GLU A 41 -5.73 20.89 -16.51
N LYS A 42 -5.03 19.89 -16.99
CA LYS A 42 -4.91 19.57 -18.40
C LYS A 42 -5.26 18.10 -18.60
N ARG A 43 -5.82 17.80 -19.78
CA ARG A 43 -6.32 16.46 -20.09
C ARG A 43 -5.32 15.34 -19.85
N ILE A 44 -4.05 15.53 -20.27
CA ILE A 44 -3.05 14.49 -20.11
C ILE A 44 -2.75 14.22 -18.63
N PHE A 45 -2.75 15.25 -17.79
CA PHE A 45 -2.57 15.08 -16.37
C PHE A 45 -3.76 14.33 -15.76
N TRP A 46 -4.98 14.60 -16.22
CA TRP A 46 -6.15 13.90 -15.71
C TRP A 46 -6.11 12.41 -16.04
N ALA A 47 -5.73 12.08 -17.27
CA ALA A 47 -5.69 10.69 -17.73
C ALA A 47 -4.72 9.85 -16.87
N VAL A 48 -3.52 10.37 -16.64
CA VAL A 48 -2.51 9.67 -15.82
C VAL A 48 -2.92 9.69 -14.36
N SER A 49 -3.44 10.82 -13.87
CA SER A 49 -3.86 10.95 -12.46
C SER A 49 -4.99 10.00 -12.11
N ASP A 50 -5.92 9.74 -13.03
CA ASP A 50 -7.00 8.78 -12.77
C ASP A 50 -6.43 7.39 -12.53
N GLN A 51 -5.46 6.96 -13.31
CA GLN A 51 -4.81 5.67 -13.13
C GLN A 51 -4.01 5.63 -11.82
N LEU A 52 -3.28 6.71 -11.53
CA LEU A 52 -2.55 6.82 -10.28
C LEU A 52 -3.49 6.75 -9.09
N LEU A 53 -4.58 7.50 -9.11
CA LEU A 53 -5.53 7.53 -8.01
C LEU A 53 -6.11 6.14 -7.75
N ARG A 54 -6.52 5.45 -8.82
CA ARG A 54 -7.09 4.10 -8.71
C ARG A 54 -6.10 3.11 -8.13
N SER A 55 -4.89 3.06 -8.66
CA SER A 55 -3.89 2.09 -8.19
C SER A 55 -3.42 2.41 -6.77
N ALA A 56 -3.16 3.67 -6.47
CA ALA A 56 -2.66 4.07 -5.16
C ALA A 56 -3.68 3.84 -4.05
N THR A 57 -4.94 4.20 -4.27
CA THR A 57 -5.98 4.00 -3.27
C THR A 57 -6.38 2.53 -3.13
N SER A 58 -6.16 1.74 -4.18
CA SER A 58 -6.40 0.30 -4.13
C SER A 58 -5.49 -0.40 -3.12
N ILE A 59 -4.30 0.13 -2.86
CA ILE A 59 -3.39 -0.46 -1.87
C ILE A 59 -4.07 -0.51 -0.51
N GLY A 60 -4.44 0.64 0.02
CA GLY A 60 -5.07 0.72 1.34
C GLY A 60 -6.44 0.08 1.39
N ALA A 61 -7.23 0.23 0.32
CA ALA A 61 -8.55 -0.37 0.25
C ALA A 61 -8.49 -1.89 0.41
N ASN A 62 -7.51 -2.54 -0.23
CA ASN A 62 -7.37 -3.99 -0.12
C ASN A 62 -6.85 -4.43 1.26
N ILE A 63 -6.01 -3.62 1.89
CA ILE A 63 -5.56 -3.91 3.26
C ILE A 63 -6.75 -3.84 4.23
N VAL A 64 -7.65 -2.86 4.02
CA VAL A 64 -8.87 -2.76 4.85
C VAL A 64 -9.80 -3.96 4.60
N GLU A 65 -9.97 -4.35 3.32
CA GLU A 65 -10.81 -5.52 2.99
C GLU A 65 -10.25 -6.81 3.59
N ALA A 66 -8.93 -6.94 3.64
CA ALA A 66 -8.29 -8.11 4.24
C ALA A 66 -8.71 -8.31 5.68
N LYS A 67 -8.97 -7.23 6.42
CA LYS A 67 -9.40 -7.33 7.82
C LYS A 67 -10.72 -8.08 7.95
N SER A 68 -11.58 -8.03 6.94
CA SER A 68 -12.89 -8.69 6.96
C SER A 68 -12.88 -9.98 6.13
N ALA A 69 -11.70 -10.49 5.78
CA ALA A 69 -11.60 -11.70 4.96
C ALA A 69 -12.16 -12.91 5.70
N SER A 70 -12.84 -13.78 4.96
CA SER A 70 -13.49 -14.94 5.55
C SER A 70 -12.55 -16.15 5.72
N SER A 71 -11.37 -16.09 5.15
CA SER A 71 -10.38 -17.17 5.23
C SER A 71 -8.97 -16.64 5.06
N LYS A 72 -7.98 -17.45 5.43
CA LYS A 72 -6.58 -17.10 5.19
C LYS A 72 -6.30 -16.91 3.71
N LYS A 73 -6.92 -17.75 2.86
CA LYS A 73 -6.74 -17.66 1.42
C LYS A 73 -7.23 -16.31 0.91
N ASP A 74 -8.39 -15.84 1.37
CA ASP A 74 -8.91 -14.54 0.97
C ASP A 74 -8.04 -13.41 1.50
N TYR A 75 -7.55 -13.54 2.73
CA TYR A 75 -6.66 -12.54 3.33
C TYR A 75 -5.40 -12.37 2.45
N ILE A 76 -4.78 -13.49 2.07
CA ILE A 76 -3.60 -13.48 1.20
C ILE A 76 -3.92 -12.83 -0.13
N LYS A 77 -5.09 -13.14 -0.71
CA LYS A 77 -5.49 -12.58 -1.99
C LYS A 77 -5.56 -11.05 -1.94
N TYR A 78 -6.14 -10.47 -0.88
CA TYR A 78 -6.21 -9.02 -0.76
C TYR A 78 -4.81 -8.40 -0.66
N TYR A 79 -3.89 -9.05 0.05
CA TYR A 79 -2.51 -8.57 0.13
C TYR A 79 -1.80 -8.67 -1.23
N GLU A 80 -2.09 -9.70 -2.00
CA GLU A 80 -1.52 -9.84 -3.35
C GLU A 80 -2.02 -8.73 -4.27
N ILE A 81 -3.31 -8.38 -4.19
CA ILE A 81 -3.86 -7.28 -4.97
C ILE A 81 -3.23 -5.95 -4.55
N ALA A 82 -3.05 -5.75 -3.24
CA ALA A 82 -2.41 -4.54 -2.73
C ALA A 82 -0.98 -4.40 -3.26
N LEU A 83 -0.20 -5.48 -3.26
CA LEU A 83 1.17 -5.46 -3.77
C LEU A 83 1.19 -5.15 -5.27
N LYS A 84 0.29 -5.78 -6.03
CA LYS A 84 0.18 -5.53 -7.45
C LYS A 84 -0.16 -4.06 -7.71
N SER A 85 -1.08 -3.51 -6.92
CA SER A 85 -1.46 -2.10 -7.02
C SER A 85 -0.29 -1.16 -6.68
N ALA A 86 0.53 -1.52 -5.69
CA ALA A 86 1.71 -0.73 -5.35
C ALA A 86 2.70 -0.71 -6.51
N ASN A 87 2.92 -1.84 -7.16
CA ASN A 87 3.82 -1.91 -8.32
C ASN A 87 3.27 -1.09 -9.50
N GLU A 88 1.97 -1.14 -9.73
CA GLU A 88 1.35 -0.31 -10.77
C GLU A 88 1.48 1.17 -10.45
N THR A 89 1.32 1.54 -9.19
CA THR A 89 1.45 2.93 -8.74
C THR A 89 2.83 3.51 -9.05
N LYS A 90 3.88 2.69 -8.90
CA LYS A 90 5.24 3.13 -9.25
C LYS A 90 5.35 3.53 -10.72
N TYR A 91 4.67 2.79 -11.58
CA TYR A 91 4.68 3.08 -13.02
C TYR A 91 4.04 4.45 -13.30
N TRP A 92 2.86 4.71 -12.73
CA TRP A 92 2.18 5.98 -12.97
C TRP A 92 2.95 7.16 -12.38
N LEU A 93 3.53 7.00 -11.19
CA LEU A 93 4.35 8.04 -10.58
C LEU A 93 5.58 8.33 -11.44
N GLY A 94 6.22 7.29 -11.98
CA GLY A 94 7.36 7.45 -12.87
C GLY A 94 7.00 8.25 -14.12
N LEU A 95 5.82 7.97 -14.72
CA LEU A 95 5.36 8.72 -15.89
C LEU A 95 5.08 10.19 -15.57
N LEU A 96 4.50 10.47 -14.41
CA LEU A 96 4.26 11.85 -13.99
C LEU A 96 5.57 12.62 -13.88
N ARG A 97 6.60 12.00 -13.33
CA ARG A 97 7.91 12.64 -13.17
C ARG A 97 8.65 12.79 -14.48
N ASP A 98 8.69 11.71 -15.29
CA ASP A 98 9.60 11.66 -16.42
C ASP A 98 8.99 12.18 -17.73
N ALA A 99 7.69 12.01 -17.91
CA ALA A 99 7.01 12.44 -19.13
C ALA A 99 6.22 13.74 -18.97
N LEU A 100 5.61 13.95 -17.79
CA LEU A 100 4.78 15.12 -17.57
C LEU A 100 5.47 16.18 -16.71
N GLU A 101 6.71 15.90 -16.30
CA GLU A 101 7.53 16.85 -15.55
C GLU A 101 6.91 17.37 -14.27
N ALA A 102 6.13 16.54 -13.58
CA ALA A 102 5.62 16.88 -12.26
C ALA A 102 6.80 17.05 -11.28
N ASP A 103 6.56 17.74 -10.18
CA ASP A 103 7.60 18.04 -9.20
C ASP A 103 8.37 16.77 -8.80
N LYS A 104 9.65 16.71 -9.17
CA LYS A 104 10.47 15.52 -8.96
C LYS A 104 10.66 15.19 -7.49
N ILE A 105 10.75 16.21 -6.64
CA ILE A 105 10.96 15.99 -5.21
C ILE A 105 9.74 15.31 -4.61
N GLU A 106 8.55 15.83 -4.91
CA GLU A 106 7.31 15.26 -4.38
C GLU A 106 7.03 13.88 -4.93
N VAL A 107 7.24 13.67 -6.23
CA VAL A 107 7.04 12.36 -6.85
C VAL A 107 8.02 11.33 -6.28
N ASN A 108 9.29 11.72 -6.11
CA ASN A 108 10.29 10.80 -5.55
C ASN A 108 10.00 10.43 -4.11
N LYS A 109 9.44 11.35 -3.31
CA LYS A 109 9.00 11.02 -1.95
C LYS A 109 7.92 9.95 -1.98
N LEU A 110 6.95 10.09 -2.87
CA LEU A 110 5.88 9.09 -3.00
C LEU A 110 6.40 7.77 -3.55
N LEU A 111 7.35 7.79 -4.48
CA LEU A 111 7.98 6.57 -4.98
C LEU A 111 8.69 5.82 -3.87
N LYS A 112 9.39 6.55 -3.00
CA LYS A 112 10.07 5.93 -1.86
C LYS A 112 9.06 5.29 -0.92
N GLU A 113 7.99 5.99 -0.60
CA GLU A 113 6.95 5.47 0.29
C GLU A 113 6.24 4.27 -0.34
N THR A 114 5.95 4.33 -1.64
CA THR A 114 5.36 3.20 -2.37
C THR A 114 6.25 1.97 -2.29
N GLY A 115 7.56 2.16 -2.45
CA GLY A 115 8.53 1.07 -2.37
C GLY A 115 8.58 0.44 -0.97
N GLU A 116 8.50 1.27 0.07
CA GLU A 116 8.50 0.77 1.44
C GLU A 116 7.22 -0.01 1.75
N ILE A 117 6.07 0.50 1.31
CA ILE A 117 4.79 -0.20 1.47
C ILE A 117 4.83 -1.53 0.70
N ALA A 118 5.34 -1.53 -0.53
CA ALA A 118 5.46 -2.74 -1.33
C ALA A 118 6.35 -3.79 -0.64
N ASN A 119 7.45 -3.35 -0.03
CA ASN A 119 8.34 -4.26 0.69
C ASN A 119 7.67 -4.88 1.92
N ILE A 120 6.87 -4.11 2.65
CA ILE A 120 6.10 -4.62 3.78
C ILE A 120 5.09 -5.66 3.31
N LEU A 121 4.39 -5.36 2.20
CA LEU A 121 3.41 -6.29 1.63
C LEU A 121 4.06 -7.59 1.18
N ALA A 122 5.20 -7.49 0.50
CA ALA A 122 5.94 -8.66 0.03
C ALA A 122 6.41 -9.52 1.20
N ALA A 123 6.95 -8.90 2.25
CA ALA A 123 7.40 -9.62 3.43
C ALA A 123 6.24 -10.31 4.15
N SER A 124 5.10 -9.61 4.26
CA SER A 124 3.90 -10.18 4.88
C SER A 124 3.39 -11.39 4.10
N LEU A 125 3.42 -11.31 2.76
CA LEU A 125 2.99 -12.42 1.91
C LEU A 125 3.89 -13.63 2.07
N LEU A 126 5.21 -13.43 2.16
CA LEU A 126 6.12 -14.55 2.39
C LEU A 126 5.82 -15.23 3.72
N THR A 127 5.58 -14.46 4.76
CA THR A 127 5.24 -15.01 6.07
C THR A 127 3.90 -15.76 6.03
N MET A 128 2.89 -15.16 5.43
CA MET A 128 1.57 -15.77 5.39
C MET A 128 1.52 -17.05 4.54
N LYS A 129 2.31 -17.11 3.49
CA LYS A 129 2.36 -18.31 2.65
C LYS A 129 3.23 -19.41 3.23
N GLY A 130 3.81 -19.15 4.40
CA GLY A 130 4.59 -20.22 5.03
C GLY A 130 5.84 -20.58 4.31
N LYS A 131 6.49 -19.57 3.72
CA LYS A 131 7.57 -19.88 2.92
C LYS A 131 8.68 -20.40 3.63
N LYS A 132 8.74 -20.38 4.81
CA LYS A 132 9.76 -20.83 5.45
C LYS A 132 9.85 -22.23 5.45
N GLN A 133 9.01 -22.88 4.91
CA GLN A 133 9.13 -24.14 4.93
C GLN A 133 10.20 -24.64 4.20
N ILE A 134 10.97 -24.20 3.85
CA ILE A 134 12.07 -24.67 3.26
C ILE A 134 12.63 -25.74 3.75
#